data_2a6f36b4986f479543258a8ff1c713e6
#
_entry.id   2a6f36b4986f479543258a8ff1c713e6
#
_cell.length_a   1.000
_cell.length_b   1.000
_cell.length_c   1.000
_cell.angle_alpha   90.00
_cell.angle_beta   90.00
_cell.angle_gamma   90.00
#
_symmetry.space_group_name_H-M   'P 1'
#
loop_
_entity.id
_entity.type
_entity.pdbx_description
1 polymer ?
#
loop_
_entity_poly.entity_id
_entity_poly.type
_entity_poly.pdbx_seq_one_letter_code
_entity_poly.pdbx_strand_id
1 'polypeptide(L)'
;MEEIKVSGFVNILKPTGMTSSDVVCKVKKILKTKKVGHLGTLDPAASGVLPVSIGKATKFFDYFLTKDKEYYAIVQFGKETDSLDSFGQIINKDDKVVESTQIESVLPKFVGEINQIPPKFSAIKINGEKACDLARKDIDFEIKTRQVKIFNIELLEKIQKNRYLFKVNCSAGTYIRTLFSDIAKEIGTIATVPVIIRTRSGRFDISSAITLEELEESKKVLLVKEIFKDLKEIEVNDEIAKRLINGRKVLASEINEDLPNSDFFITNKKCVIGLYKVQDSAMKRIVFLYEN
;
A
#
# COMPACT_ATOMS: atom_id res chain seq x y z
N MET A 1 -10.05 32.11 -4.35
CA MET A 1 -9.15 31.11 -4.96
C MET A 1 -10.00 29.90 -5.28
N GLU A 2 -10.20 29.60 -6.56
CA GLU A 2 -11.01 28.47 -6.97
C GLU A 2 -10.39 27.16 -6.52
N GLU A 3 -11.20 26.33 -5.87
CA GLU A 3 -10.84 24.96 -5.48
C GLU A 3 -10.76 24.11 -6.73
N ILE A 4 -9.64 23.46 -6.98
CA ILE A 4 -9.51 22.56 -8.14
C ILE A 4 -10.45 21.36 -7.92
N LYS A 5 -11.57 21.32 -8.64
CA LYS A 5 -12.57 20.23 -8.60
C LYS A 5 -12.08 18.96 -9.35
N VAL A 6 -10.79 18.63 -9.26
CA VAL A 6 -10.23 17.45 -9.90
C VAL A 6 -10.33 16.25 -8.97
N SER A 7 -10.76 15.11 -9.51
CA SER A 7 -10.79 13.81 -8.81
C SER A 7 -9.89 12.82 -9.53
N GLY A 8 -8.95 12.22 -8.82
CA GLY A 8 -8.00 11.29 -9.41
C GLY A 8 -6.89 10.90 -8.44
N PHE A 9 -5.74 10.57 -8.98
CA PHE A 9 -4.61 10.06 -8.23
C PHE A 9 -3.33 10.81 -8.58
N VAL A 10 -2.42 10.86 -7.62
CA VAL A 10 -1.02 11.23 -7.84
C VAL A 10 -0.16 10.12 -7.26
N ASN A 11 0.78 9.61 -8.04
CA ASN A 11 1.74 8.63 -7.57
C ASN A 11 2.99 9.36 -7.08
N ILE A 12 3.10 9.55 -5.76
CA ILE A 12 4.21 10.31 -5.18
C ILE A 12 5.40 9.40 -4.88
N LEU A 13 6.58 9.81 -5.30
CA LEU A 13 7.84 9.27 -4.82
C LEU A 13 8.13 9.87 -3.43
N LYS A 14 7.65 9.19 -2.37
CA LYS A 14 7.83 9.67 -1.01
C LYS A 14 9.31 9.62 -0.64
N PRO A 15 9.93 10.74 -0.22
CA PRO A 15 11.29 10.72 0.31
C PRO A 15 11.34 10.08 1.70
N THR A 16 12.52 9.64 2.12
CA THR A 16 12.83 9.30 3.52
C THR A 16 12.68 10.53 4.42
N GLY A 17 12.31 10.34 5.67
CA GLY A 17 12.16 11.41 6.67
C GLY A 17 10.75 11.99 6.77
N MET A 18 9.90 11.82 5.76
CA MET A 18 8.51 12.27 5.79
C MET A 18 7.56 11.15 6.16
N THR A 19 6.54 11.45 6.96
CA THR A 19 5.39 10.55 7.13
C THR A 19 4.48 10.58 5.90
N SER A 20 3.67 9.54 5.71
CA SER A 20 2.64 9.53 4.66
C SER A 20 1.62 10.68 4.83
N SER A 21 1.36 11.10 6.07
CA SER A 21 0.49 12.24 6.40
C SER A 21 1.10 13.57 6.00
N ASP A 22 2.42 13.75 6.15
CA ASP A 22 3.12 14.97 5.72
C ASP A 22 3.02 15.14 4.20
N VAL A 23 3.19 14.03 3.46
CA VAL A 23 3.00 14.04 1.99
C VAL A 23 1.57 14.46 1.63
N VAL A 24 0.56 13.87 2.29
CA VAL A 24 -0.85 14.28 2.07
C VAL A 24 -1.05 15.77 2.35
N CYS A 25 -0.47 16.29 3.43
CA CYS A 25 -0.55 17.74 3.76
C CYS A 25 0.10 18.62 2.68
N LYS A 26 1.26 18.22 2.15
CA LYS A 26 1.92 18.94 1.05
C LYS A 26 1.09 18.87 -0.23
N VAL A 27 0.59 17.69 -0.62
CA VAL A 27 -0.30 17.53 -1.80
C VAL A 27 -1.55 18.41 -1.68
N LYS A 28 -2.18 18.49 -0.49
CA LYS A 28 -3.31 19.40 -0.23
C LYS A 28 -2.96 20.85 -0.54
N LYS A 29 -1.79 21.31 -0.09
CA LYS A 29 -1.31 22.68 -0.33
C LYS A 29 -1.02 22.93 -1.81
N ILE A 30 -0.27 22.03 -2.43
CA ILE A 30 0.12 22.11 -3.85
C ILE A 30 -1.10 22.18 -4.76
N LEU A 31 -2.07 21.29 -4.57
CA LEU A 31 -3.27 21.19 -5.41
C LEU A 31 -4.44 22.04 -4.91
N LYS A 32 -4.27 22.80 -3.83
CA LYS A 32 -5.30 23.66 -3.22
C LYS A 32 -6.64 22.95 -3.02
N THR A 33 -6.60 21.72 -2.52
CA THR A 33 -7.80 20.87 -2.28
C THR A 33 -7.80 20.27 -0.89
N LYS A 34 -8.98 20.12 -0.30
CA LYS A 34 -9.14 19.59 1.08
C LYS A 34 -9.23 18.07 1.12
N LYS A 35 -9.83 17.45 0.10
CA LYS A 35 -10.14 16.02 0.09
C LYS A 35 -8.99 15.25 -0.56
N VAL A 36 -8.02 14.85 0.26
CA VAL A 36 -6.81 14.10 -0.13
C VAL A 36 -6.52 13.03 0.91
N GLY A 37 -6.13 11.83 0.46
CA GLY A 37 -5.72 10.71 1.31
C GLY A 37 -4.69 9.83 0.63
N HIS A 38 -3.79 9.19 1.38
CA HIS A 38 -2.88 8.18 0.83
C HIS A 38 -3.56 6.80 0.78
N LEU A 39 -3.13 5.95 -0.15
CA LEU A 39 -3.71 4.61 -0.40
C LEU A 39 -2.85 3.47 0.18
N GLY A 40 -2.31 3.69 1.35
CA GLY A 40 -1.47 2.74 2.09
C GLY A 40 -0.24 3.40 2.67
N THR A 41 -0.11 3.31 4.00
CA THR A 41 1.00 3.93 4.75
C THR A 41 2.35 3.42 4.27
N LEU A 42 3.32 4.32 4.26
CA LEU A 42 4.74 4.01 4.12
C LEU A 42 5.47 4.67 5.29
N ASP A 43 6.32 3.92 5.96
CA ASP A 43 7.01 4.37 7.17
C ASP A 43 7.88 5.61 6.90
N PRO A 44 8.17 6.45 7.91
CA PRO A 44 9.05 7.61 7.73
C PRO A 44 10.45 7.26 7.24
N ALA A 45 11.03 6.14 7.72
CA ALA A 45 12.34 5.65 7.31
C ALA A 45 12.34 5.07 5.88
N ALA A 46 11.18 4.66 5.36
CA ALA A 46 11.04 4.11 4.02
C ALA A 46 10.80 5.19 2.96
N SER A 47 11.15 4.89 1.71
CA SER A 47 10.91 5.73 0.54
C SER A 47 10.15 4.98 -0.56
N GLY A 48 9.83 5.66 -1.66
CA GLY A 48 9.23 5.05 -2.84
C GLY A 48 7.77 5.40 -3.06
N VAL A 49 7.08 4.52 -3.75
CA VAL A 49 5.71 4.70 -4.25
C VAL A 49 4.70 4.93 -3.12
N LEU A 50 4.10 6.11 -3.07
CA LEU A 50 2.99 6.46 -2.20
C LEU A 50 1.83 7.02 -3.03
N PRO A 51 0.87 6.18 -3.45
CA PRO A 51 -0.28 6.67 -4.16
C PRO A 51 -1.15 7.54 -3.27
N VAL A 52 -1.53 8.70 -3.78
CA VAL A 52 -2.38 9.69 -3.11
C VAL A 52 -3.62 9.90 -3.95
N SER A 53 -4.79 9.80 -3.32
CA SER A 53 -6.10 10.02 -3.94
C SER A 53 -6.64 11.42 -3.63
N ILE A 54 -7.33 12.02 -4.60
CA ILE A 54 -7.83 13.39 -4.58
C ILE A 54 -9.32 13.39 -4.92
N GLY A 55 -10.10 14.18 -4.21
CA GLY A 55 -11.53 14.34 -4.47
C GLY A 55 -12.30 13.03 -4.31
N LYS A 56 -13.11 12.67 -5.31
CA LYS A 56 -13.92 11.43 -5.31
C LYS A 56 -13.06 10.16 -5.28
N ALA A 57 -11.82 10.22 -5.80
CA ALA A 57 -10.92 9.07 -5.81
C ALA A 57 -10.51 8.60 -4.40
N THR A 58 -10.74 9.41 -3.35
CA THR A 58 -10.56 8.95 -1.96
C THR A 58 -11.45 7.77 -1.58
N LYS A 59 -12.56 7.56 -2.31
CA LYS A 59 -13.45 6.40 -2.14
C LYS A 59 -12.81 5.07 -2.56
N PHE A 60 -11.69 5.09 -3.29
CA PHE A 60 -10.90 3.91 -3.64
C PHE A 60 -9.95 3.43 -2.52
N PHE A 61 -9.97 4.05 -1.36
CA PHE A 61 -9.04 3.70 -0.26
C PHE A 61 -9.03 2.21 0.05
N ASP A 62 -10.19 1.62 0.36
CA ASP A 62 -10.30 0.20 0.71
C ASP A 62 -9.90 -0.71 -0.46
N TYR A 63 -10.24 -0.32 -1.70
CA TYR A 63 -9.84 -1.05 -2.90
C TYR A 63 -8.32 -1.18 -3.03
N PHE A 64 -7.58 -0.09 -2.85
CA PHE A 64 -6.12 -0.11 -2.98
C PHE A 64 -5.40 -0.64 -1.73
N LEU A 65 -6.03 -0.52 -0.57
CA LEU A 65 -5.45 -1.00 0.68
C LEU A 65 -5.16 -2.50 0.64
N THR A 66 -5.99 -3.29 -0.04
CA THR A 66 -5.87 -4.75 -0.16
C THR A 66 -4.92 -5.22 -1.27
N LYS A 67 -4.42 -4.31 -2.12
CA LYS A 67 -3.57 -4.69 -3.27
C LYS A 67 -2.14 -5.01 -2.84
N ASP A 68 -1.48 -5.84 -3.64
CA ASP A 68 -0.12 -6.30 -3.41
C ASP A 68 0.90 -5.18 -3.48
N LYS A 69 2.03 -5.38 -2.84
CA LYS A 69 3.15 -4.45 -2.78
C LYS A 69 4.45 -5.14 -3.18
N GLU A 70 5.36 -4.34 -3.74
CA GLU A 70 6.71 -4.78 -4.02
C GLU A 70 7.70 -3.83 -3.32
N TYR A 71 8.74 -4.42 -2.75
CA TYR A 71 9.76 -3.69 -2.02
C TYR A 71 11.15 -4.15 -2.42
N TYR A 72 12.08 -3.20 -2.44
CA TYR A 72 13.51 -3.47 -2.29
C TYR A 72 13.93 -3.10 -0.88
N ALA A 73 14.70 -3.97 -0.25
CA ALA A 73 15.15 -3.77 1.12
C ALA A 73 16.63 -4.09 1.26
N ILE A 74 17.39 -3.18 1.88
CA ILE A 74 18.74 -3.51 2.36
C ILE A 74 18.60 -3.95 3.80
N VAL A 75 19.09 -5.14 4.10
CA VAL A 75 19.06 -5.77 5.43
C VAL A 75 20.47 -5.83 5.99
N GLN A 76 20.63 -5.42 7.23
CA GLN A 76 21.87 -5.54 8.01
C GLN A 76 21.66 -6.57 9.10
N PHE A 77 22.27 -7.74 8.94
CA PHE A 77 22.36 -8.77 9.99
C PHE A 77 23.40 -8.42 11.04
N GLY A 78 23.25 -8.95 12.25
CA GLY A 78 24.13 -8.71 13.40
C GLY A 78 23.91 -7.38 14.11
N LYS A 79 22.83 -6.64 13.76
CA LYS A 79 22.42 -5.41 14.46
C LYS A 79 20.90 -5.38 14.57
N GLU A 80 20.41 -4.97 15.73
CA GLU A 80 18.99 -4.74 15.95
C GLU A 80 18.77 -3.33 16.48
N THR A 81 17.75 -2.66 15.96
CA THR A 81 17.27 -1.36 16.47
C THR A 81 15.87 -1.55 17.05
N ASP A 82 15.48 -0.69 17.98
CA ASP A 82 14.15 -0.71 18.62
C ASP A 82 12.99 -0.57 17.62
N SER A 83 13.19 0.16 16.51
CA SER A 83 12.22 0.31 15.43
C SER A 83 12.40 -0.71 14.29
N LEU A 84 13.45 -1.52 14.30
CA LEU A 84 13.89 -2.44 13.25
C LEU A 84 14.22 -1.74 11.91
N ASP A 85 14.47 -0.43 11.93
CA ASP A 85 14.85 0.39 10.77
C ASP A 85 16.00 1.37 11.13
N SER A 86 16.38 2.24 10.16
CA SER A 86 17.49 3.18 10.33
C SER A 86 17.21 4.34 11.29
N PHE A 87 15.97 4.54 11.72
CA PHE A 87 15.58 5.64 12.60
C PHE A 87 15.61 5.25 14.08
N GLY A 88 15.68 3.94 14.37
CA GLY A 88 15.77 3.43 15.72
C GLY A 88 17.17 3.49 16.32
N GLN A 89 17.22 3.39 17.63
CA GLN A 89 18.48 3.24 18.37
C GLN A 89 18.93 1.78 18.37
N ILE A 90 20.23 1.54 18.27
CA ILE A 90 20.77 0.18 18.36
C ILE A 90 20.59 -0.32 19.79
N ILE A 91 19.84 -1.43 19.93
CA ILE A 91 19.57 -2.09 21.21
C ILE A 91 20.35 -3.40 21.36
N ASN A 92 20.76 -4.02 20.24
CA ASN A 92 21.47 -5.29 20.25
C ASN A 92 22.51 -5.36 19.13
N LYS A 93 23.62 -6.10 19.39
CA LYS A 93 24.66 -6.45 18.41
C LYS A 93 25.00 -7.91 18.51
N ASP A 94 25.30 -8.52 17.36
CA ASP A 94 25.76 -9.90 17.22
C ASP A 94 26.89 -9.94 16.18
N ASP A 95 28.02 -10.54 16.52
CA ASP A 95 29.17 -10.61 15.63
C ASP A 95 29.11 -11.79 14.65
N LYS A 96 28.07 -12.58 14.69
CA LYS A 96 27.83 -13.70 13.77
C LYS A 96 27.94 -13.23 12.32
N VAL A 97 28.76 -13.92 11.55
CA VAL A 97 28.83 -13.73 10.10
C VAL A 97 27.73 -14.55 9.47
N VAL A 98 26.91 -13.89 8.69
CA VAL A 98 25.82 -14.52 7.94
C VAL A 98 26.26 -14.64 6.48
N GLU A 99 26.19 -15.84 5.92
CA GLU A 99 26.52 -16.10 4.51
C GLU A 99 25.25 -16.24 3.66
N SER A 100 25.37 -15.96 2.35
CA SER A 100 24.23 -16.01 1.41
C SER A 100 23.53 -17.36 1.44
N THR A 101 24.28 -18.45 1.53
CA THR A 101 23.75 -19.83 1.58
C THR A 101 22.86 -20.09 2.79
N GLN A 102 23.19 -19.51 3.94
CA GLN A 102 22.33 -19.60 5.14
C GLN A 102 21.02 -18.85 4.95
N ILE A 103 21.08 -17.66 4.31
CA ILE A 103 19.90 -16.88 3.99
C ILE A 103 19.02 -17.66 3.03
N GLU A 104 19.57 -18.10 1.90
CA GLU A 104 18.87 -18.83 0.84
C GLU A 104 18.18 -20.11 1.37
N SER A 105 18.80 -20.80 2.32
CA SER A 105 18.24 -22.02 2.92
C SER A 105 16.97 -21.78 3.75
N VAL A 106 16.78 -20.57 4.30
CA VAL A 106 15.63 -20.25 5.14
C VAL A 106 14.52 -19.49 4.39
N LEU A 107 14.84 -18.78 3.29
CA LEU A 107 13.86 -17.99 2.55
C LEU A 107 12.59 -18.79 2.14
N PRO A 108 12.68 -20.07 1.69
CA PRO A 108 11.49 -20.83 1.33
C PRO A 108 10.45 -20.98 2.46
N LYS A 109 10.87 -20.94 3.73
CA LYS A 109 9.97 -21.02 4.89
C LYS A 109 9.09 -19.77 5.04
N PHE A 110 9.48 -18.67 4.43
CA PHE A 110 8.78 -17.39 4.51
C PHE A 110 7.94 -17.10 3.26
N VAL A 111 7.94 -17.97 2.25
CA VAL A 111 7.05 -17.86 1.09
C VAL A 111 5.70 -18.51 1.39
N GLY A 112 4.61 -17.89 0.98
CA GLY A 112 3.25 -18.33 1.27
C GLY A 112 2.62 -17.53 2.41
N GLU A 113 1.68 -18.15 3.11
CA GLU A 113 0.99 -17.54 4.25
C GLU A 113 1.84 -17.65 5.52
N ILE A 114 2.12 -16.54 6.14
CA ILE A 114 2.89 -16.46 7.38
C ILE A 114 2.15 -15.61 8.42
N ASN A 115 2.44 -15.87 9.68
CA ASN A 115 1.96 -15.07 10.78
C ASN A 115 3.02 -14.07 11.20
N GLN A 116 2.68 -12.77 11.24
CA GLN A 116 3.55 -11.70 11.70
C GLN A 116 2.97 -10.99 12.92
N ILE A 117 3.82 -10.67 13.88
CA ILE A 117 3.50 -9.69 14.92
C ILE A 117 3.99 -8.33 14.40
N PRO A 118 3.09 -7.37 14.15
CA PRO A 118 3.49 -6.03 13.71
C PRO A 118 4.49 -5.37 14.67
N PRO A 119 5.42 -4.52 14.18
CA PRO A 119 6.37 -3.86 15.06
C PRO A 119 5.67 -2.85 15.99
N LYS A 120 6.24 -2.61 17.18
CA LYS A 120 5.72 -1.61 18.13
C LYS A 120 5.58 -0.22 17.49
N PHE A 121 6.54 0.18 16.66
CA PHE A 121 6.48 1.42 15.88
C PHE A 121 5.68 1.24 14.59
N SER A 122 4.35 1.09 14.71
CA SER A 122 3.42 0.97 13.58
C SER A 122 2.20 1.88 13.73
N ALA A 123 1.46 2.07 12.63
CA ALA A 123 0.23 2.86 12.60
C ALA A 123 -1.02 2.10 13.07
N ILE A 124 -0.87 0.88 13.59
CA ILE A 124 -1.98 0.07 14.10
C ILE A 124 -2.58 0.77 15.31
N LYS A 125 -3.91 0.72 15.39
CA LYS A 125 -4.64 1.22 16.56
C LYS A 125 -4.84 0.12 17.60
N ILE A 126 -4.49 0.43 18.82
CA ILE A 126 -4.73 -0.38 20.03
C ILE A 126 -5.57 0.46 20.96
N ASN A 127 -6.79 0.02 21.26
CA ASN A 127 -7.75 0.76 22.10
C ASN A 127 -7.97 2.23 21.66
N GLY A 128 -7.88 2.50 20.33
CA GLY A 128 -8.10 3.83 19.75
C GLY A 128 -6.83 4.67 19.56
N GLU A 129 -5.71 4.38 20.25
CA GLU A 129 -4.42 5.06 20.08
C GLU A 129 -3.51 4.30 19.12
N LYS A 130 -2.59 4.99 18.45
CA LYS A 130 -1.62 4.32 17.55
C LYS A 130 -0.53 3.62 18.38
N ALA A 131 -0.15 2.41 17.95
CA ALA A 131 0.92 1.64 18.60
C ALA A 131 2.24 2.43 18.71
N CYS A 132 2.61 3.18 17.66
CA CYS A 132 3.81 4.02 17.68
C CYS A 132 3.74 5.17 18.72
N ASP A 133 2.56 5.68 19.04
CA ASP A 133 2.39 6.73 20.04
C ASP A 133 2.47 6.15 21.46
N LEU A 134 1.93 4.94 21.66
CA LEU A 134 2.07 4.18 22.90
C LEU A 134 3.54 3.78 23.15
N ALA A 135 4.23 3.28 22.11
CA ALA A 135 5.64 2.91 22.19
C ALA A 135 6.54 4.09 22.57
N ARG A 136 6.28 5.30 22.06
CA ARG A 136 7.03 6.52 22.43
C ARG A 136 6.78 6.97 23.87
N LYS A 137 5.67 6.56 24.47
CA LYS A 137 5.32 6.85 25.87
C LYS A 137 5.78 5.75 26.82
N ASP A 138 6.57 4.76 26.33
CA ASP A 138 6.98 3.56 27.09
C ASP A 138 5.81 2.80 27.73
N ILE A 139 4.61 2.90 27.15
CA ILE A 139 3.44 2.14 27.57
C ILE A 139 3.55 0.74 26.98
N ASP A 140 3.46 -0.29 27.81
CA ASP A 140 3.44 -1.67 27.33
C ASP A 140 2.06 -2.06 26.79
N PHE A 141 2.05 -2.79 25.67
CA PHE A 141 0.84 -3.24 25.01
C PHE A 141 1.12 -4.50 24.17
N GLU A 142 0.09 -5.29 24.02
CA GLU A 142 0.15 -6.50 23.17
C GLU A 142 -0.36 -6.20 21.76
N ILE A 143 0.37 -6.70 20.75
CA ILE A 143 -0.01 -6.60 19.35
C ILE A 143 -0.44 -7.98 18.87
N LYS A 144 -1.67 -8.07 18.38
CA LYS A 144 -2.22 -9.31 17.83
C LYS A 144 -1.47 -9.70 16.56
N THR A 145 -1.16 -10.98 16.47
CA THR A 145 -0.61 -11.62 15.26
C THR A 145 -1.56 -11.41 14.08
N ARG A 146 -0.99 -11.20 12.89
CA ARG A 146 -1.73 -11.07 11.63
C ARG A 146 -1.20 -12.04 10.61
N GLN A 147 -2.10 -12.66 9.86
CA GLN A 147 -1.75 -13.47 8.70
C GLN A 147 -1.49 -12.54 7.50
N VAL A 148 -0.36 -12.74 6.85
CA VAL A 148 0.05 -12.07 5.61
C VAL A 148 0.59 -13.08 4.62
N LYS A 149 0.70 -12.71 3.36
CA LYS A 149 1.22 -13.60 2.32
C LYS A 149 2.44 -12.99 1.64
N ILE A 150 3.51 -13.74 1.62
CA ILE A 150 4.70 -13.42 0.83
C ILE A 150 4.60 -14.22 -0.48
N PHE A 151 4.46 -13.51 -1.60
CA PHE A 151 4.37 -14.15 -2.92
C PHE A 151 5.73 -14.57 -3.44
N ASN A 152 6.74 -13.73 -3.18
CA ASN A 152 8.14 -14.00 -3.52
C ASN A 152 9.06 -13.20 -2.60
N ILE A 153 10.20 -13.79 -2.28
CA ILE A 153 11.32 -13.13 -1.61
C ILE A 153 12.61 -13.63 -2.27
N GLU A 154 13.45 -12.73 -2.67
CA GLU A 154 14.66 -12.99 -3.45
C GLU A 154 15.84 -12.26 -2.85
N LEU A 155 16.95 -12.96 -2.61
CA LEU A 155 18.24 -12.39 -2.30
C LEU A 155 18.88 -11.97 -3.62
N LEU A 156 19.09 -10.66 -3.82
CA LEU A 156 19.64 -10.13 -5.07
C LEU A 156 21.17 -10.02 -5.01
N GLU A 157 21.70 -9.48 -3.90
CA GLU A 157 23.11 -9.13 -3.85
C GLU A 157 23.64 -9.11 -2.41
N LYS A 158 24.89 -9.54 -2.21
CA LYS A 158 25.67 -9.28 -1.00
C LYS A 158 26.44 -7.96 -1.19
N ILE A 159 25.95 -6.88 -0.57
CA ILE A 159 26.55 -5.53 -0.70
C ILE A 159 27.88 -5.45 0.05
N GLN A 160 27.91 -5.98 1.29
CA GLN A 160 29.11 -6.07 2.14
C GLN A 160 28.90 -7.12 3.24
N LYS A 161 29.86 -7.25 4.16
CA LYS A 161 29.72 -8.17 5.31
C LYS A 161 28.40 -7.95 6.03
N ASN A 162 27.58 -9.00 6.15
CA ASN A 162 26.28 -9.02 6.82
C ASN A 162 25.24 -8.03 6.24
N ARG A 163 25.46 -7.49 5.04
CA ARG A 163 24.55 -6.52 4.41
C ARG A 163 24.14 -6.99 3.02
N TYR A 164 22.82 -7.14 2.84
CA TYR A 164 22.25 -7.81 1.68
C TYR A 164 21.07 -7.02 1.11
N LEU A 165 20.94 -7.06 -0.22
CA LEU A 165 19.80 -6.51 -0.95
C LEU A 165 18.80 -7.61 -1.25
N PHE A 166 17.54 -7.32 -0.96
CA PHE A 166 16.41 -8.22 -1.24
C PHE A 166 15.34 -7.53 -2.07
N LYS A 167 14.61 -8.36 -2.83
CA LYS A 167 13.33 -8.00 -3.44
C LYS A 167 12.22 -8.82 -2.79
N VAL A 168 11.11 -8.17 -2.41
CA VAL A 168 9.98 -8.82 -1.74
C VAL A 168 8.68 -8.42 -2.43
N ASN A 169 7.89 -9.43 -2.84
CA ASN A 169 6.51 -9.26 -3.28
C ASN A 169 5.58 -9.84 -2.21
N CYS A 170 4.64 -9.04 -1.70
CA CYS A 170 3.81 -9.43 -0.59
C CYS A 170 2.41 -8.83 -0.62
N SER A 171 1.50 -9.43 0.16
CA SER A 171 0.16 -8.91 0.38
C SER A 171 0.18 -7.60 1.18
N ALA A 172 -0.95 -6.93 1.17
CA ALA A 172 -1.21 -5.81 2.07
C ALA A 172 -1.02 -6.20 3.54
N GLY A 173 -0.58 -5.24 4.34
CA GLY A 173 -0.41 -5.43 5.79
C GLY A 173 0.90 -6.11 6.19
N THR A 174 1.73 -6.53 5.24
CA THR A 174 3.06 -7.08 5.50
C THR A 174 4.03 -6.01 5.99
N TYR A 175 4.72 -6.30 7.08
CA TYR A 175 5.79 -5.46 7.64
C TYR A 175 7.15 -6.03 7.23
N ILE A 176 7.82 -5.33 6.33
CA ILE A 176 9.16 -5.73 5.83
C ILE A 176 10.18 -5.79 6.97
N ARG A 177 10.08 -4.89 7.93
CA ARG A 177 10.93 -4.86 9.13
C ARG A 177 10.80 -6.14 9.95
N THR A 178 9.56 -6.55 10.25
CA THR A 178 9.27 -7.81 10.97
C THR A 178 9.71 -9.03 10.16
N LEU A 179 9.46 -9.05 8.84
CA LEU A 179 9.85 -10.16 7.98
C LEU A 179 11.35 -10.46 8.13
N PHE A 180 12.19 -9.45 8.03
CA PHE A 180 13.64 -9.65 8.14
C PHE A 180 14.13 -9.87 9.56
N SER A 181 13.45 -9.36 10.59
CA SER A 181 13.69 -9.73 11.97
C SER A 181 13.41 -11.24 12.19
N ASP A 182 12.32 -11.76 11.64
CA ASP A 182 11.95 -13.16 11.79
C ASP A 182 12.88 -14.09 10.98
N ILE A 183 13.30 -13.69 9.76
CA ILE A 183 14.32 -14.39 8.97
C ILE A 183 15.65 -14.44 9.76
N ALA A 184 16.06 -13.35 10.38
CA ALA A 184 17.28 -13.31 11.17
C ALA A 184 17.21 -14.26 12.38
N LYS A 185 16.09 -14.33 13.07
CA LYS A 185 15.85 -15.29 14.18
C LYS A 185 15.96 -16.74 13.71
N GLU A 186 15.42 -17.06 12.53
CA GLU A 186 15.50 -18.40 11.94
C GLU A 186 16.96 -18.78 11.59
N ILE A 187 17.79 -17.82 11.19
CA ILE A 187 19.23 -18.01 10.98
C ILE A 187 20.00 -18.10 12.33
N GLY A 188 19.38 -17.71 13.44
CA GLY A 188 20.00 -17.62 14.77
C GLY A 188 20.86 -16.36 14.95
N THR A 189 20.37 -15.20 14.50
CA THR A 189 20.97 -13.87 14.66
C THR A 189 19.85 -12.80 14.76
N ILE A 190 20.24 -11.53 14.67
CA ILE A 190 19.36 -10.36 14.68
C ILE A 190 19.54 -9.55 13.39
N ALA A 191 18.55 -8.71 13.03
CA ALA A 191 18.67 -7.83 11.89
C ALA A 191 17.91 -6.51 12.08
N THR A 192 18.35 -5.52 11.32
CA THR A 192 17.61 -4.27 11.04
C THR A 192 17.53 -4.04 9.54
N VAL A 193 16.58 -3.21 9.11
CA VAL A 193 16.36 -2.89 7.70
C VAL A 193 16.63 -1.41 7.46
N PRO A 194 17.89 -1.01 7.21
CA PRO A 194 18.26 0.40 7.08
C PRO A 194 17.68 1.09 5.84
N VAL A 195 17.31 0.34 4.80
CA VAL A 195 16.71 0.89 3.58
C VAL A 195 15.51 0.05 3.19
N ILE A 196 14.38 0.72 3.00
CA ILE A 196 13.16 0.13 2.44
C ILE A 196 12.66 1.06 1.34
N ILE A 197 12.53 0.53 0.11
CA ILE A 197 11.99 1.25 -1.03
C ILE A 197 10.77 0.48 -1.54
N ARG A 198 9.59 1.09 -1.47
CA ARG A 198 8.41 0.50 -2.10
C ARG A 198 8.40 0.86 -3.59
N THR A 199 8.59 -0.13 -4.44
CA THR A 199 8.63 0.06 -5.90
C THR A 199 7.27 -0.08 -6.55
N ARG A 200 6.32 -0.83 -5.91
CA ARG A 200 4.98 -0.97 -6.43
C ARG A 200 3.93 -1.03 -5.31
N SER A 201 2.77 -0.43 -5.55
CA SER A 201 1.58 -0.53 -4.71
C SER A 201 0.34 -0.66 -5.58
N GLY A 202 -0.17 -1.88 -5.73
CA GLY A 202 -1.25 -2.20 -6.66
C GLY A 202 -0.90 -1.79 -8.09
N ARG A 203 -1.67 -0.87 -8.66
CA ARG A 203 -1.51 -0.36 -10.04
C ARG A 203 -0.46 0.76 -10.17
N PHE A 204 0.15 1.19 -9.08
CA PHE A 204 1.12 2.28 -9.08
C PHE A 204 2.53 1.70 -9.00
N ASP A 205 3.35 2.03 -9.99
CA ASP A 205 4.74 1.61 -10.13
C ASP A 205 5.69 2.79 -9.99
N ILE A 206 6.92 2.54 -9.55
CA ILE A 206 7.94 3.57 -9.31
C ILE A 206 8.30 4.35 -10.57
N SER A 207 8.21 3.72 -11.75
CA SER A 207 8.49 4.36 -13.03
C SER A 207 7.53 5.51 -13.37
N SER A 208 6.35 5.52 -12.74
CA SER A 208 5.33 6.58 -12.88
C SER A 208 5.25 7.52 -11.69
N ALA A 209 6.11 7.32 -10.68
CA ALA A 209 6.11 8.15 -9.48
C ALA A 209 6.81 9.49 -9.75
N ILE A 210 6.25 10.56 -9.19
CA ILE A 210 6.81 11.91 -9.27
C ILE A 210 7.14 12.45 -7.88
N THR A 211 8.10 13.35 -7.79
CA THR A 211 8.42 14.04 -6.55
C THR A 211 7.36 15.09 -6.20
N LEU A 212 7.44 15.63 -5.01
CA LEU A 212 6.54 16.75 -4.60
C LEU A 212 6.85 18.02 -5.37
N GLU A 213 8.09 18.23 -5.74
CA GLU A 213 8.58 19.35 -6.54
C GLU A 213 8.02 19.26 -7.96
N GLU A 214 8.14 18.11 -8.62
CA GLU A 214 7.53 17.86 -9.93
C GLU A 214 6.01 17.98 -9.91
N LEU A 215 5.36 17.58 -8.82
CA LEU A 215 3.92 17.82 -8.65
C LEU A 215 3.62 19.31 -8.52
N GLU A 216 4.46 20.07 -7.84
CA GLU A 216 4.26 21.53 -7.69
C GLU A 216 4.36 22.26 -9.02
N GLU A 217 5.23 21.83 -9.90
CA GLU A 217 5.39 22.39 -11.25
C GLU A 217 4.24 21.95 -12.18
N SER A 218 3.99 20.65 -12.27
CA SER A 218 3.05 20.09 -13.25
C SER A 218 1.58 20.20 -12.86
N LYS A 219 1.27 20.20 -11.54
CA LYS A 219 -0.11 20.07 -11.00
C LYS A 219 -0.89 18.88 -11.59
N LYS A 220 -0.19 17.90 -12.18
CA LYS A 220 -0.81 16.79 -12.91
C LYS A 220 -1.46 15.80 -11.96
N VAL A 221 -2.74 15.52 -12.20
CA VAL A 221 -3.53 14.49 -11.52
C VAL A 221 -3.96 13.45 -12.54
N LEU A 222 -3.66 12.19 -12.29
CA LEU A 222 -4.09 11.06 -13.11
C LEU A 222 -5.58 10.80 -12.87
N LEU A 223 -6.36 10.77 -13.92
CA LEU A 223 -7.80 10.50 -13.82
C LEU A 223 -8.03 9.02 -13.44
N VAL A 224 -9.19 8.74 -12.84
CA VAL A 224 -9.57 7.36 -12.49
C VAL A 224 -9.49 6.44 -13.71
N LYS A 225 -9.97 6.89 -14.87
CA LYS A 225 -9.93 6.12 -16.13
C LYS A 225 -8.50 5.81 -16.61
N GLU A 226 -7.53 6.67 -16.35
CA GLU A 226 -6.13 6.44 -16.74
C GLU A 226 -5.49 5.32 -15.90
N ILE A 227 -5.85 5.23 -14.63
CA ILE A 227 -5.37 4.16 -13.73
C ILE A 227 -6.02 2.81 -14.03
N PHE A 228 -7.26 2.84 -14.53
CA PHE A 228 -8.08 1.66 -14.77
C PHE A 228 -8.41 1.45 -16.25
N LYS A 229 -7.52 1.90 -17.15
CA LYS A 229 -7.70 1.85 -18.61
C LYS A 229 -7.92 0.45 -19.19
N ASP A 230 -7.53 -0.59 -18.44
CA ASP A 230 -7.68 -2.01 -18.78
C ASP A 230 -9.04 -2.59 -18.37
N LEU A 231 -9.85 -1.85 -17.59
CA LEU A 231 -11.16 -2.31 -17.17
C LEU A 231 -12.23 -1.94 -18.18
N LYS A 232 -13.14 -2.89 -18.43
CA LYS A 232 -14.32 -2.67 -19.30
C LYS A 232 -15.25 -1.63 -18.67
N GLU A 233 -15.84 -0.78 -19.51
CA GLU A 233 -16.95 0.09 -19.14
C GLU A 233 -18.23 -0.56 -19.67
N ILE A 234 -19.22 -0.74 -18.81
CA ILE A 234 -20.53 -1.31 -19.14
C ILE A 234 -21.57 -0.19 -19.03
N GLU A 235 -22.22 0.15 -20.14
CA GLU A 235 -23.26 1.15 -20.15
C GLU A 235 -24.61 0.52 -19.82
N VAL A 236 -25.33 1.11 -18.87
CA VAL A 236 -26.65 0.65 -18.46
C VAL A 236 -27.73 1.70 -18.74
N ASN A 237 -28.98 1.26 -18.94
CA ASN A 237 -30.10 2.14 -19.11
C ASN A 237 -30.47 2.90 -17.83
N ASP A 238 -31.36 3.90 -17.95
CA ASP A 238 -31.75 4.78 -16.84
C ASP A 238 -32.41 4.03 -15.68
N GLU A 239 -33.17 2.98 -15.94
CA GLU A 239 -33.85 2.18 -14.92
C GLU A 239 -32.82 1.43 -14.04
N ILE A 240 -31.89 0.71 -14.67
CA ILE A 240 -30.82 -0.02 -13.99
C ILE A 240 -29.90 0.96 -13.26
N ALA A 241 -29.52 2.07 -13.90
CA ALA A 241 -28.73 3.12 -13.29
C ALA A 241 -29.37 3.64 -11.99
N LYS A 242 -30.65 3.98 -12.02
CA LYS A 242 -31.40 4.46 -10.85
C LYS A 242 -31.45 3.43 -9.74
N ARG A 243 -31.58 2.15 -10.05
CA ARG A 243 -31.55 1.05 -9.05
C ARG A 243 -30.18 0.95 -8.41
N LEU A 244 -29.09 0.94 -9.20
CA LEU A 244 -27.71 0.87 -8.71
C LEU A 244 -27.30 2.08 -7.87
N ILE A 245 -27.70 3.29 -8.28
CA ILE A 245 -27.46 4.54 -7.54
C ILE A 245 -28.13 4.47 -6.16
N ASN A 246 -29.36 3.97 -6.09
CA ASN A 246 -30.13 3.83 -4.86
C ASN A 246 -29.75 2.57 -4.04
N GLY A 247 -28.70 1.83 -4.43
CA GLY A 247 -28.22 0.65 -3.72
C GLY A 247 -29.13 -0.57 -3.80
N ARG A 248 -30.06 -0.60 -4.75
CA ARG A 248 -30.94 -1.75 -4.98
C ARG A 248 -30.20 -2.87 -5.69
N LYS A 249 -30.57 -4.11 -5.40
CA LYS A 249 -30.01 -5.29 -6.06
C LYS A 249 -30.36 -5.29 -7.55
N VAL A 250 -29.35 -5.56 -8.39
CA VAL A 250 -29.47 -5.79 -9.82
C VAL A 250 -28.76 -7.11 -10.12
N LEU A 251 -29.41 -8.00 -10.86
CA LEU A 251 -28.83 -9.26 -11.26
C LEU A 251 -27.95 -9.08 -12.50
N ALA A 252 -26.92 -9.90 -12.63
CA ALA A 252 -26.07 -9.88 -13.82
C ALA A 252 -26.86 -10.15 -15.12
N SER A 253 -27.88 -11.02 -15.04
CA SER A 253 -28.76 -11.34 -16.16
C SER A 253 -29.67 -10.18 -16.63
N GLU A 254 -29.81 -9.12 -15.85
CA GLU A 254 -30.56 -7.92 -16.23
C GLU A 254 -29.72 -6.96 -17.08
N ILE A 255 -28.42 -7.20 -17.20
CA ILE A 255 -27.48 -6.41 -18.01
C ILE A 255 -27.39 -7.06 -19.40
N ASN A 256 -27.70 -6.30 -20.44
CA ASN A 256 -27.69 -6.78 -21.84
C ASN A 256 -26.27 -6.78 -22.46
N GLU A 257 -25.25 -7.01 -21.68
CA GLU A 257 -23.85 -7.13 -22.12
C GLU A 257 -23.14 -8.26 -21.43
N ASP A 258 -22.13 -8.84 -22.10
CA ASP A 258 -21.24 -9.82 -21.49
C ASP A 258 -20.39 -9.17 -20.41
N LEU A 259 -20.66 -9.56 -19.16
CA LEU A 259 -19.96 -9.05 -18.00
C LEU A 259 -18.63 -9.82 -17.81
N PRO A 260 -17.51 -9.10 -17.58
CA PRO A 260 -16.23 -9.76 -17.33
C PRO A 260 -16.21 -10.43 -15.94
N ASN A 261 -15.35 -11.44 -15.77
CA ASN A 261 -15.09 -12.06 -14.47
C ASN A 261 -14.23 -11.18 -13.54
N SER A 262 -13.69 -10.07 -14.06
CA SER A 262 -12.92 -9.07 -13.31
C SER A 262 -13.78 -7.90 -12.87
N ASP A 263 -13.19 -6.94 -12.15
CA ASP A 263 -13.83 -5.64 -11.86
C ASP A 263 -14.08 -4.88 -13.16
N PHE A 264 -15.14 -4.05 -13.20
CA PHE A 264 -15.53 -3.22 -14.34
C PHE A 264 -16.28 -1.97 -13.89
N PHE A 265 -16.27 -0.93 -14.73
CA PHE A 265 -17.05 0.27 -14.46
C PHE A 265 -18.48 0.14 -14.99
N ILE A 266 -19.44 0.63 -14.23
CA ILE A 266 -20.79 0.90 -14.71
C ILE A 266 -20.91 2.38 -15.03
N THR A 267 -21.42 2.66 -16.24
CA THR A 267 -21.69 4.01 -16.75
C THR A 267 -23.15 4.14 -17.17
N ASN A 268 -23.64 5.37 -17.14
CA ASN A 268 -24.93 5.75 -17.73
C ASN A 268 -24.76 7.14 -18.35
N LYS A 269 -25.09 7.30 -19.64
CA LYS A 269 -24.96 8.58 -20.39
C LYS A 269 -23.60 9.24 -20.19
N LYS A 270 -22.49 8.45 -20.28
CA LYS A 270 -21.11 8.87 -20.06
C LYS A 270 -20.74 9.22 -18.60
N CYS A 271 -21.70 9.19 -17.65
CA CYS A 271 -21.41 9.36 -16.24
C CYS A 271 -21.01 8.03 -15.60
N VAL A 272 -19.89 8.00 -14.88
CA VAL A 272 -19.45 6.82 -14.15
C VAL A 272 -20.24 6.70 -12.85
N ILE A 273 -21.00 5.60 -12.69
CA ILE A 273 -21.74 5.29 -11.46
C ILE A 273 -20.79 4.73 -10.40
N GLY A 274 -19.90 3.81 -10.78
CA GLY A 274 -18.94 3.21 -9.87
C GLY A 274 -18.19 2.04 -10.45
N LEU A 275 -17.33 1.45 -9.60
CA LEU A 275 -16.65 0.20 -9.88
C LEU A 275 -17.45 -0.95 -9.28
N TYR A 276 -17.66 -2.00 -10.08
CA TYR A 276 -18.47 -3.16 -9.74
C TYR A 276 -17.76 -4.46 -10.09
N LYS A 277 -18.27 -5.56 -9.55
CA LYS A 277 -17.97 -6.94 -9.97
C LYS A 277 -19.25 -7.77 -9.92
N VAL A 278 -19.26 -8.91 -10.59
CA VAL A 278 -20.31 -9.92 -10.37
C VAL A 278 -19.94 -10.75 -9.16
N GLN A 279 -20.87 -10.91 -8.23
CA GLN A 279 -20.77 -11.82 -7.11
C GLN A 279 -22.15 -12.42 -6.82
N ASP A 280 -22.22 -13.77 -6.68
CA ASP A 280 -23.48 -14.50 -6.45
C ASP A 280 -24.58 -14.10 -7.45
N SER A 281 -24.24 -14.09 -8.74
CA SER A 281 -25.09 -13.69 -9.87
C SER A 281 -25.69 -12.28 -9.78
N ALA A 282 -25.16 -11.43 -8.91
CA ALA A 282 -25.62 -10.04 -8.77
C ALA A 282 -24.47 -9.04 -8.92
N MET A 283 -24.83 -7.81 -9.24
CA MET A 283 -23.93 -6.67 -9.33
C MET A 283 -23.52 -6.24 -7.92
N LYS A 284 -22.27 -6.47 -7.54
CA LYS A 284 -21.71 -6.01 -6.28
C LYS A 284 -20.88 -4.75 -6.48
N ARG A 285 -21.30 -3.66 -5.85
CA ARG A 285 -20.56 -2.40 -5.86
C ARG A 285 -19.28 -2.48 -5.02
N ILE A 286 -18.16 -2.09 -5.62
CA ILE A 286 -16.86 -1.98 -4.96
C ILE A 286 -16.63 -0.53 -4.55
N VAL A 287 -16.80 0.41 -5.49
CA VAL A 287 -16.64 1.85 -5.24
C VAL A 287 -17.78 2.62 -5.87
N PHE A 288 -18.35 3.56 -5.14
CA PHE A 288 -19.43 4.43 -5.61
C PHE A 288 -18.88 5.82 -5.97
N LEU A 289 -19.05 6.23 -7.23
CA LEU A 289 -18.48 7.48 -7.77
C LEU A 289 -19.53 8.51 -8.16
N TYR A 290 -20.79 8.07 -8.37
CA TYR A 290 -21.86 8.96 -8.80
C TYR A 290 -22.13 10.07 -7.77
N GLU A 291 -22.32 11.28 -8.27
CA GLU A 291 -22.84 12.44 -7.53
C GLU A 291 -23.88 13.12 -8.44
N ASN A 292 -25.02 13.49 -7.83
CA ASN A 292 -26.07 14.27 -8.50
C ASN A 292 -25.58 15.65 -8.90
#